data_a75d1ac39478737339dc567637b1daf6
#
_entry.id   a75d1ac39478737339dc567637b1daf6
#
_cell.length_a   1.000
_cell.length_b   1.000
_cell.length_c   1.000
_cell.angle_alpha   90.00
_cell.angle_beta   90.00
_cell.angle_gamma   90.00
#
_symmetry.space_group_name_H-M   'P 1'
#
loop_
_entity.id
_entity.type
_entity.pdbx_description
1 polymer ?
#
loop_
_entity_poly.entity_id
_entity_poly.type
_entity_poly.pdbx_seq_one_letter_code
_entity_poly.pdbx_strand_id
1 'polypeptide(L)'
;MAITYFQDTIFQTDSALEAPGVGTALKVAVNNTFNTKDYTLLVTVASINTNVKVSLEGSIDGTNYAEIISEKTITTNSTTAYNVSHTPVRWIRPRFISEAGGSAATVVFSVAAS
;
A
#
# COMPACT_ATOMS: atom_id res chain seq x y z
N MET A 1 -11.52 -25.11 17.33
CA MET A 1 -11.26 -24.42 16.98
C MET A 1 -10.81 -23.94 16.24
N ALA A 2 -10.60 -23.78 15.96
CA ALA A 2 -9.97 -23.34 15.25
C ALA A 2 -9.55 -22.39 14.93
N ILE A 3 -9.05 -22.13 14.76
CA ILE A 3 -8.59 -21.36 14.50
C ILE A 3 -8.24 -20.66 13.83
N THR A 4 -8.02 -20.39 13.58
CA THR A 4 -7.54 -19.72 13.01
C THR A 4 -7.32 -19.15 12.23
N TYR A 5 -7.63 -19.07 11.88
CA TYR A 5 -7.26 -18.48 11.14
C TYR A 5 -7.16 -17.34 11.03
N PHE A 6 -7.20 -17.19 11.55
CA PHE A 6 -6.80 -15.99 11.05
C PHE A 6 -5.49 -16.19 10.52
N GLN A 7 -5.09 -15.49 9.65
CA GLN A 7 -3.83 -15.69 9.18
C GLN A 7 -2.87 -14.80 9.79
N ASP A 8 -1.66 -15.24 9.90
CA ASP A 8 -0.59 -14.43 10.38
C ASP A 8 -0.26 -13.31 9.43
N THR A 9 -0.51 -13.51 8.17
CA THR A 9 -0.19 -12.51 7.16
C THR A 9 -1.34 -12.35 6.20
N ILE A 10 -1.70 -11.10 5.93
CA ILE A 10 -2.68 -10.75 4.94
C ILE A 10 -1.94 -9.99 3.85
N PHE A 11 -2.15 -10.36 2.59
CA PHE A 11 -1.48 -9.63 1.52
C PHE A 11 -2.37 -9.50 0.30
N GLN A 12 -2.05 -8.53 -0.55
CA GLN A 12 -2.78 -8.27 -1.77
C GLN A 12 -1.84 -7.65 -2.80
N THR A 13 -1.97 -8.07 -4.04
CA THR A 13 -1.28 -7.46 -5.17
C THR A 13 -2.32 -6.90 -6.13
N ASP A 14 -2.20 -5.64 -6.44
CA ASP A 14 -3.11 -4.98 -7.37
C ASP A 14 -2.60 -5.09 -8.80
N SER A 15 -3.51 -4.86 -9.74
CA SER A 15 -3.13 -4.66 -11.15
C SER A 15 -2.30 -3.38 -11.25
N ALA A 16 -1.48 -3.29 -12.29
CA ALA A 16 -0.65 -2.11 -12.51
C ALA A 16 -1.52 -0.86 -12.64
N LEU A 17 -1.07 0.20 -11.97
CA LEU A 17 -1.66 1.53 -12.14
C LEU A 17 -0.85 2.27 -13.19
N GLU A 18 -1.55 2.85 -14.16
CA GLU A 18 -0.91 3.56 -15.27
C GLU A 18 -1.09 5.08 -15.14
N ALA A 19 -1.72 5.52 -14.07
CA ALA A 19 -1.93 6.92 -13.77
C ALA A 19 -2.09 7.10 -12.27
N PRO A 20 -1.85 8.29 -11.73
CA PRO A 20 -2.05 8.54 -10.31
C PRO A 20 -3.45 8.14 -9.85
N GLY A 21 -3.51 7.54 -8.68
CA GLY A 21 -4.76 7.04 -8.12
C GLY A 21 -4.49 6.13 -6.94
N VAL A 22 -5.55 5.62 -6.34
CA VAL A 22 -5.42 4.70 -5.22
C VAL A 22 -5.60 3.27 -5.69
N GLY A 23 -4.90 2.36 -5.04
CA GLY A 23 -5.11 0.93 -5.25
C GLY A 23 -6.32 0.45 -4.47
N THR A 24 -6.57 -0.84 -4.53
CA THR A 24 -7.70 -1.46 -3.86
C THR A 24 -7.47 -1.46 -2.34
N ALA A 25 -8.48 -1.07 -1.59
CA ALA A 25 -8.40 -1.10 -0.14
C ALA A 25 -8.46 -2.55 0.36
N LEU A 26 -7.56 -2.89 1.26
CA LEU A 26 -7.50 -4.20 1.88
C LEU A 26 -7.94 -4.06 3.33
N LYS A 27 -8.93 -4.85 3.72
CA LYS A 27 -9.36 -4.88 5.11
C LYS A 27 -8.38 -5.75 5.90
N VAL A 28 -7.78 -5.16 6.93
CA VAL A 28 -6.73 -5.81 7.70
C VAL A 28 -7.12 -6.05 9.16
N ALA A 29 -8.40 -5.88 9.47
CA ALA A 29 -8.95 -6.16 10.79
C ALA A 29 -10.02 -7.22 10.66
N VAL A 30 -10.18 -8.02 11.71
CA VAL A 30 -11.16 -9.10 11.75
C VAL A 30 -12.09 -8.87 12.93
N ASN A 31 -13.39 -8.98 12.69
CA ASN A 31 -14.42 -8.89 13.75
C ASN A 31 -14.31 -7.61 14.56
N ASN A 32 -14.08 -6.49 13.89
CA ASN A 32 -13.96 -5.18 14.54
C ASN A 32 -12.82 -5.08 15.54
N THR A 33 -11.84 -5.98 15.46
CA THR A 33 -10.64 -5.88 16.29
C THR A 33 -9.45 -5.49 15.42
N PHE A 34 -8.44 -4.91 16.06
CA PHE A 34 -7.21 -4.55 15.36
C PHE A 34 -6.24 -5.69 15.51
N ASN A 35 -6.22 -6.58 14.52
CA ASN A 35 -5.40 -7.79 14.52
C ASN A 35 -4.02 -7.58 13.94
N THR A 36 -3.84 -6.48 13.24
CA THR A 36 -2.58 -6.17 12.57
C THR A 36 -2.12 -4.79 12.97
N LYS A 37 -0.82 -4.56 12.94
CA LYS A 37 -0.24 -3.27 13.28
C LYS A 37 1.01 -2.96 12.49
N ASP A 38 1.54 -3.93 11.75
CA ASP A 38 2.76 -3.78 10.95
C ASP A 38 2.39 -3.99 9.49
N TYR A 39 2.80 -3.05 8.62
CA TYR A 39 2.40 -3.07 7.22
C TYR A 39 3.60 -2.86 6.34
N THR A 40 3.64 -3.58 5.22
CA THR A 40 4.70 -3.47 4.23
C THR A 40 4.08 -3.10 2.89
N LEU A 41 4.69 -2.12 2.23
CA LEU A 41 4.32 -1.71 0.89
C LEU A 41 5.46 -2.08 -0.04
N LEU A 42 5.21 -2.96 -0.99
CA LEU A 42 6.17 -3.33 -2.03
C LEU A 42 5.73 -2.64 -3.31
N VAL A 43 6.62 -1.88 -3.91
CA VAL A 43 6.32 -1.08 -5.09
C VAL A 43 7.26 -1.49 -6.22
N THR A 44 6.69 -1.88 -7.35
CA THR A 44 7.47 -2.13 -8.56
C THR A 44 7.08 -1.08 -9.58
N VAL A 45 8.06 -0.33 -10.06
CA VAL A 45 7.84 0.77 -10.98
C VAL A 45 8.63 0.53 -12.25
N ALA A 46 8.00 0.79 -13.39
CA ALA A 46 8.60 0.68 -14.70
C ALA A 46 8.32 1.93 -15.51
N SER A 47 9.16 2.21 -16.48
CA SER A 47 9.01 3.30 -17.43
C SER A 47 8.98 4.69 -16.77
N ILE A 48 9.79 4.87 -15.75
CA ILE A 48 9.93 6.17 -15.08
C ILE A 48 10.65 7.13 -16.00
N ASN A 49 10.12 8.36 -16.08
CA ASN A 49 10.85 9.47 -16.70
C ASN A 49 11.67 10.21 -15.65
N THR A 50 11.02 11.02 -14.82
CA THR A 50 11.72 11.76 -13.79
C THR A 50 11.53 11.12 -12.43
N ASN A 51 10.29 11.01 -11.97
CA ASN A 51 10.01 10.32 -10.71
C ASN A 51 8.56 9.91 -10.62
N VAL A 52 8.31 9.03 -9.65
CA VAL A 52 6.99 8.60 -9.24
C VAL A 52 6.92 8.76 -7.73
N LYS A 53 5.80 9.27 -7.22
CA LYS A 53 5.59 9.40 -5.78
C LYS A 53 4.48 8.47 -5.35
N VAL A 54 4.73 7.76 -4.26
CA VAL A 54 3.81 6.74 -3.73
C VAL A 54 3.70 6.87 -2.22
N SER A 55 2.62 6.32 -1.67
CA SER A 55 2.43 6.24 -0.22
C SER A 55 1.53 5.06 0.11
N LEU A 56 1.42 4.75 1.40
CA LEU A 56 0.43 3.82 1.91
C LEU A 56 -0.49 4.57 2.84
N GLU A 57 -1.80 4.45 2.61
CA GLU A 57 -2.80 5.07 3.45
C GLU A 57 -3.49 4.03 4.31
N GLY A 58 -3.89 4.44 5.51
CA GLY A 58 -4.64 3.61 6.42
C GLY A 58 -5.89 4.29 6.88
N SER A 59 -6.87 3.51 7.31
CA SER A 59 -8.14 4.02 7.80
C SER A 59 -8.66 3.15 8.94
N ILE A 60 -9.30 3.80 9.90
CA ILE A 60 -9.97 3.11 11.00
C ILE A 60 -11.43 2.84 10.64
N ASP A 61 -12.06 3.76 9.92
CA ASP A 61 -13.49 3.68 9.63
C ASP A 61 -13.81 3.21 8.20
N GLY A 62 -12.80 3.07 7.36
CA GLY A 62 -13.00 2.64 5.97
C GLY A 62 -13.40 3.77 5.03
N THR A 63 -13.54 4.97 5.53
CA THR A 63 -13.98 6.13 4.75
C THR A 63 -12.91 7.21 4.73
N ASN A 64 -12.35 7.51 5.88
CA ASN A 64 -11.34 8.57 6.01
C ASN A 64 -9.96 7.94 6.08
N TYR A 65 -9.12 8.25 5.10
CA TYR A 65 -7.78 7.68 4.99
C TYR A 65 -6.73 8.75 5.23
N ALA A 66 -5.62 8.34 5.81
CA ALA A 66 -4.46 9.19 6.00
C ALA A 66 -3.20 8.38 5.75
N GLU A 67 -2.12 9.05 5.39
CA GLU A 67 -0.86 8.35 5.13
C GLU A 67 -0.32 7.72 6.41
N ILE A 68 0.01 6.44 6.35
CA ILE A 68 0.71 5.74 7.42
C ILE A 68 2.13 5.41 7.00
N ILE A 69 2.41 5.30 5.71
CA ILE A 69 3.76 5.40 5.17
C ILE A 69 3.77 6.67 4.34
N SER A 70 4.58 7.63 4.76
CA SER A 70 4.59 8.94 4.11
C SER A 70 5.10 8.86 2.68
N GLU A 71 4.84 9.89 1.92
CA GLU A 71 5.21 9.97 0.51
C GLU A 71 6.67 9.56 0.28
N LYS A 72 6.89 8.68 -0.69
CA LYS A 72 8.21 8.23 -1.13
C LYS A 72 8.38 8.59 -2.59
N THR A 73 9.57 9.08 -2.93
CA THR A 73 9.89 9.44 -4.30
C THR A 73 10.80 8.35 -4.89
N ILE A 74 10.40 7.79 -6.02
CA ILE A 74 11.14 6.73 -6.71
C ILE A 74 11.62 7.30 -8.03
N THR A 75 12.92 7.23 -8.28
CA THR A 75 13.54 7.86 -9.46
C THR A 75 14.08 6.86 -10.45
N THR A 76 14.08 5.57 -10.13
CA THR A 76 14.58 4.54 -11.05
C THR A 76 13.59 3.39 -11.12
N ASN A 77 13.57 2.72 -12.26
CA ASN A 77 12.78 1.49 -12.39
C ASN A 77 13.32 0.48 -11.40
N SER A 78 12.47 0.06 -10.47
CA SER A 78 12.93 -0.77 -9.35
C SER A 78 11.77 -1.41 -8.62
N THR A 79 12.10 -2.34 -7.75
CA THR A 79 11.18 -2.89 -6.77
C THR A 79 11.73 -2.50 -5.40
N THR A 80 10.92 -1.81 -4.61
CA THR A 80 11.33 -1.27 -3.32
C THR A 80 10.29 -1.60 -2.26
N ALA A 81 10.72 -1.91 -1.05
CA ALA A 81 9.84 -2.20 0.06
C ALA A 81 9.95 -1.10 1.11
N TYR A 82 8.80 -0.70 1.64
CA TYR A 82 8.69 0.24 2.75
C TYR A 82 7.82 -0.39 3.82
N ASN A 83 8.03 -0.03 5.07
CA ASN A 83 7.21 -0.61 6.13
C ASN A 83 6.93 0.41 7.22
N VAL A 84 5.89 0.13 8.02
CA VAL A 84 5.53 0.89 9.19
C VAL A 84 5.08 -0.08 10.27
N SER A 85 5.39 0.24 11.52
CA SER A 85 5.10 -0.63 12.66
C SER A 85 4.27 0.12 13.71
N HIS A 86 3.57 -0.66 14.54
CA HIS A 86 2.82 -0.14 15.69
C HIS A 86 1.75 0.88 15.28
N THR A 87 1.08 0.63 14.15
CA THR A 87 0.10 1.55 13.59
C THR A 87 -1.17 0.78 13.27
N PRO A 88 -1.95 0.38 14.28
CA PRO A 88 -3.14 -0.45 14.02
C PRO A 88 -4.20 0.35 13.26
N VAL A 89 -4.62 -0.21 12.13
CA VAL A 89 -5.72 0.34 11.32
C VAL A 89 -6.61 -0.81 10.90
N ARG A 90 -7.74 -0.51 10.28
CA ARG A 90 -8.68 -1.53 9.81
C ARG A 90 -8.62 -1.75 8.32
N TRP A 91 -8.22 -0.74 7.55
CA TRP A 91 -8.02 -0.83 6.10
C TRP A 91 -6.72 -0.17 5.73
N ILE A 92 -6.07 -0.69 4.69
CA ILE A 92 -4.93 -0.04 4.06
C ILE A 92 -5.17 0.00 2.56
N ARG A 93 -4.61 1.02 1.91
CA ARG A 93 -4.61 1.09 0.45
C ARG A 93 -3.37 1.80 -0.03
N PRO A 94 -2.73 1.30 -1.09
CA PRO A 94 -1.58 1.99 -1.67
C PRO A 94 -2.06 3.15 -2.52
N ARG A 95 -1.19 4.13 -2.70
CA ARG A 95 -1.52 5.30 -3.51
C ARG A 95 -0.35 5.66 -4.42
N PHE A 96 -0.66 5.82 -5.70
CA PHE A 96 0.22 6.41 -6.70
C PHE A 96 -0.13 7.90 -6.72
N ILE A 97 0.72 8.73 -6.10
CA ILE A 97 0.39 10.13 -5.85
C ILE A 97 0.55 10.96 -7.10
N SER A 98 1.70 10.84 -7.75
CA SER A 98 2.03 11.69 -8.91
C SER A 98 3.16 11.09 -9.71
N GLU A 99 3.26 11.57 -10.94
CA GLU A 99 4.35 11.22 -11.85
C GLU A 99 4.88 12.52 -12.44
N ALA A 100 6.20 12.63 -12.50
CA ALA A 100 6.85 13.81 -13.10
C ALA A 100 7.58 13.40 -14.36
N GLY A 101 7.62 14.30 -15.35
CA GLY A 101 8.39 14.13 -16.56
C GLY A 101 7.71 13.36 -17.67
N GLY A 102 6.52 12.85 -17.46
CA GLY A 102 5.81 12.07 -18.47
C GLY A 102 4.60 11.38 -17.90
N SER A 103 4.04 10.43 -18.63
CA SER A 103 2.86 9.70 -18.23
C SER A 103 2.95 8.21 -18.57
N ALA A 104 4.17 7.70 -18.74
CA ALA A 104 4.38 6.32 -19.17
C ALA A 104 4.63 5.36 -18.03
N ALA A 105 4.83 5.83 -16.81
CA ALA A 105 5.18 4.96 -15.70
C ALA A 105 4.03 4.04 -15.33
N THR A 106 4.38 2.82 -14.99
CA THR A 106 3.42 1.84 -14.42
C THR A 106 3.89 1.48 -13.03
N VAL A 107 2.92 1.34 -12.12
CA VAL A 107 3.20 1.07 -10.71
C VAL A 107 2.39 -0.14 -10.29
N VAL A 108 3.08 -1.15 -9.77
CA VAL A 108 2.44 -2.33 -9.21
C VAL A 108 2.68 -2.32 -7.71
N PHE A 109 1.60 -2.36 -6.95
CA PHE A 109 1.67 -2.39 -5.50
C PHE A 109 1.35 -3.78 -4.97
N SER A 110 2.11 -4.21 -3.98
CA SER A 110 1.74 -5.32 -3.13
C SER A 110 1.77 -4.82 -1.70
N VAL A 111 0.77 -5.19 -0.92
CA VAL A 111 0.70 -4.78 0.48
C VAL A 111 0.56 -6.02 1.34
N ALA A 112 1.16 -6.00 2.51
CA ALA A 112 1.07 -7.08 3.47
C ALA A 112 0.88 -6.52 4.87
N ALA A 113 0.19 -7.27 5.71
CA ALA A 113 -0.11 -6.87 7.08
C ALA A 113 0.16 -8.03 8.03
N SER A 114 0.66 -7.70 9.20
CA SER A 114 0.84 -8.69 10.24
C SER A 114 0.74 -8.09 11.64
#